data_b1da678d2e95cc142e95163714080022
#
_entry.id   b1da678d2e95cc142e95163714080022
#
_cell.length_a   1.000
_cell.length_b   1.000
_cell.length_c   1.000
_cell.angle_alpha   90.00
_cell.angle_beta   90.00
_cell.angle_gamma   90.00
#
_symmetry.space_group_name_H-M   'P 1'
#
loop_
_entity.id
_entity.type
_entity.pdbx_description
1 polymer ?
#
loop_
_entity_poly.entity_id
_entity_poly.type
_entity_poly.pdbx_seq_one_letter_code
_entity_poly.pdbx_strand_id
1 'polypeptide(L)'
;MHKEFLESAEFYNRRYHNFSSRVILPMSFLIVFLFGFSVFAEKEISLSSKATVEPSRIIANIQSASNQRMAVNHMEENKRVQRGELLVQYQKIGDENQPAVYNSQFEMPQDYKSKASGLKNGEVQQKISITSQKPQKQEILEGKLGKNSQSRFLEEGVIRAEEDGILHLNTEIGQSSVVAEGTPLAKLYPLLDREGKTKLTAYLSSKDIMGIQIGDPVRFTTSNDNNNQVLLVSKITGIDTIATRTDQGNFFKIEAETSVTEEEAQNLRYGLEGRLRIMIGKKSYFRYYLDEFLNRD
;
A
#
# COMPACT_ATOMS: atom_id res chain seq x y z
N MET A 1 16.20 73.05 -43.62
CA MET A 1 16.11 71.64 -43.89
C MET A 1 14.98 71.43 -44.88
N HIS A 2 15.28 71.08 -46.15
CA HIS A 2 14.25 70.90 -47.18
C HIS A 2 13.43 69.66 -46.89
N LYS A 3 12.07 69.81 -46.81
CA LYS A 3 11.12 68.72 -46.57
C LYS A 3 11.21 67.60 -47.59
N GLU A 4 11.65 67.93 -48.81
CA GLU A 4 11.85 67.02 -49.98
C GLU A 4 12.91 65.92 -49.70
N PHE A 5 13.88 66.17 -48.82
CA PHE A 5 14.86 65.13 -48.40
C PHE A 5 14.34 64.05 -47.52
N LEU A 6 13.23 64.30 -46.78
CA LEU A 6 12.64 63.35 -45.86
C LEU A 6 11.71 62.35 -46.55
N GLU A 7 11.29 62.67 -47.81
CA GLU A 7 10.39 61.82 -48.61
C GLU A 7 11.14 61.08 -49.76
N SER A 8 12.47 61.24 -49.85
CA SER A 8 13.23 60.56 -50.89
C SER A 8 13.35 59.05 -50.60
N ALA A 9 13.26 58.24 -51.67
CA ALA A 9 13.44 56.76 -51.56
C ALA A 9 14.82 56.40 -51.01
N GLU A 10 15.84 57.28 -51.18
CA GLU A 10 17.17 57.10 -50.62
C GLU A 10 17.18 57.23 -49.04
N PHE A 11 16.32 58.15 -48.50
CA PHE A 11 16.20 58.30 -47.04
C PHE A 11 15.58 57.05 -46.38
N TYR A 12 14.54 56.50 -47.00
CA TYR A 12 13.91 55.29 -46.56
C TYR A 12 14.83 54.07 -46.70
N ASN A 13 15.53 53.97 -47.84
CA ASN A 13 16.48 52.89 -48.12
C ASN A 13 17.66 52.89 -47.13
N ARG A 14 18.19 54.09 -46.81
CA ARG A 14 19.26 54.21 -45.80
C ARG A 14 18.85 53.96 -44.37
N ARG A 15 17.61 54.27 -44.01
CA ARG A 15 17.12 54.14 -42.63
C ARG A 15 16.70 52.71 -42.32
N TYR A 16 16.22 51.98 -43.28
CA TYR A 16 15.70 50.63 -43.08
C TYR A 16 16.61 49.50 -43.59
N HIS A 17 17.63 49.82 -44.29
CA HIS A 17 18.58 48.86 -44.89
C HIS A 17 19.22 47.96 -43.82
N ASN A 18 19.51 48.47 -42.65
CA ASN A 18 20.13 47.73 -41.57
C ASN A 18 19.09 47.05 -40.61
N PHE A 19 17.80 47.37 -40.71
CA PHE A 19 16.77 46.77 -39.86
C PHE A 19 16.60 45.29 -40.15
N SER A 20 16.56 44.94 -41.42
CA SER A 20 16.48 43.55 -41.84
C SER A 20 17.66 42.71 -41.33
N SER A 21 18.89 43.20 -41.48
CA SER A 21 20.06 42.44 -41.02
C SER A 21 20.29 42.42 -39.52
N ARG A 22 19.87 43.47 -38.81
CA ARG A 22 20.13 43.61 -37.36
C ARG A 22 19.02 43.03 -36.49
N VAL A 23 17.80 42.97 -37.00
CA VAL A 23 16.64 42.54 -36.22
C VAL A 23 15.98 41.30 -36.81
N ILE A 24 15.64 41.32 -38.09
CA ILE A 24 14.90 40.21 -38.72
C ILE A 24 15.75 38.94 -38.80
N LEU A 25 17.02 39.07 -39.21
CA LEU A 25 17.91 37.92 -39.37
C LEU A 25 18.21 37.20 -38.03
N PRO A 26 18.62 37.89 -36.94
CA PRO A 26 18.80 37.22 -35.65
C PRO A 26 17.50 36.69 -35.10
N MET A 27 16.34 37.36 -35.29
CA MET A 27 15.05 36.89 -34.85
C MET A 27 14.60 35.64 -35.62
N SER A 28 14.84 35.61 -36.94
CA SER A 28 14.60 34.42 -37.78
C SER A 28 15.48 33.26 -37.35
N PHE A 29 16.77 33.52 -37.08
CA PHE A 29 17.68 32.49 -36.56
C PHE A 29 17.22 31.95 -35.20
N LEU A 30 16.77 32.84 -34.29
CA LEU A 30 16.22 32.44 -33.00
C LEU A 30 15.00 31.52 -33.15
N ILE A 31 14.07 31.87 -34.07
CA ILE A 31 12.86 31.04 -34.30
C ILE A 31 13.26 29.66 -34.85
N VAL A 32 14.18 29.60 -35.80
CA VAL A 32 14.68 28.33 -36.36
C VAL A 32 15.41 27.53 -35.31
N PHE A 33 16.20 28.19 -34.47
CA PHE A 33 16.87 27.53 -33.32
C PHE A 33 15.88 26.96 -32.33
N LEU A 34 14.86 27.74 -31.90
CA LEU A 34 13.82 27.28 -30.98
C LEU A 34 13.00 26.13 -31.56
N PHE A 35 12.68 26.19 -32.85
CA PHE A 35 12.01 25.11 -33.55
C PHE A 35 12.87 23.84 -33.56
N GLY A 36 14.13 23.96 -33.98
CA GLY A 36 15.08 22.85 -33.95
C GLY A 36 15.24 22.28 -32.55
N PHE A 37 15.42 23.14 -31.52
CA PHE A 37 15.50 22.72 -30.14
C PHE A 37 14.23 21.96 -29.69
N SER A 38 13.03 22.44 -30.05
CA SER A 38 11.77 21.80 -29.73
C SER A 38 11.62 20.39 -30.31
N VAL A 39 12.23 20.12 -31.46
CA VAL A 39 12.23 18.79 -32.10
C VAL A 39 13.17 17.82 -31.39
N PHE A 40 14.35 18.32 -30.96
CA PHE A 40 15.39 17.47 -30.35
C PHE A 40 15.29 17.35 -28.83
N ALA A 41 14.79 18.37 -28.14
CA ALA A 41 14.64 18.34 -26.71
C ALA A 41 13.48 17.40 -26.29
N GLU A 42 13.78 16.47 -25.40
CA GLU A 42 12.84 15.48 -24.91
C GLU A 42 12.14 15.96 -23.62
N LYS A 43 10.84 15.73 -23.56
CA LYS A 43 10.01 15.90 -22.37
C LYS A 43 9.66 14.52 -21.80
N GLU A 44 9.92 14.31 -20.54
CA GLU A 44 9.48 13.11 -19.82
C GLU A 44 7.96 13.16 -19.59
N ILE A 45 7.27 12.13 -20.04
CA ILE A 45 5.85 11.93 -19.76
C ILE A 45 5.75 11.09 -18.50
N SER A 46 5.18 11.67 -17.48
CA SER A 46 4.98 10.99 -16.21
C SER A 46 3.53 11.07 -15.76
N LEU A 47 3.03 9.98 -15.21
CA LEU A 47 1.77 9.90 -14.51
C LEU A 47 2.04 9.97 -13.00
N SER A 48 1.18 10.66 -12.27
CA SER A 48 1.26 10.72 -10.80
C SER A 48 0.03 10.07 -10.19
N SER A 49 0.25 9.18 -9.23
CA SER A 49 -0.79 8.53 -8.44
C SER A 49 -0.45 8.57 -6.96
N LYS A 50 -1.44 8.32 -6.11
CA LYS A 50 -1.20 8.00 -4.70
C LYS A 50 -0.71 6.56 -4.60
N ALA A 51 0.24 6.32 -3.72
CA ALA A 51 0.72 4.98 -3.43
C ALA A 51 0.94 4.81 -1.93
N THR A 52 0.90 3.56 -1.50
CA THR A 52 1.09 3.15 -0.12
C THR A 52 2.29 2.23 -0.01
N VAL A 53 3.05 2.39 1.07
CA VAL A 53 4.17 1.50 1.41
C VAL A 53 3.61 0.25 2.06
N GLU A 54 3.84 -0.91 1.45
CA GLU A 54 3.40 -2.21 1.96
C GLU A 54 4.59 -3.13 2.26
N PRO A 55 4.43 -4.13 3.14
CA PRO A 55 5.47 -5.12 3.36
C PRO A 55 5.74 -5.91 2.07
N SER A 56 7.00 -6.25 1.85
CA SER A 56 7.44 -7.08 0.70
C SER A 56 6.78 -8.45 0.70
N ARG A 57 6.58 -9.02 1.90
CA ARG A 57 5.95 -10.31 2.16
C ARG A 57 5.19 -10.33 3.48
N ILE A 58 4.35 -11.31 3.64
CA ILE A 58 3.76 -11.67 4.93
C ILE A 58 4.56 -12.87 5.45
N ILE A 59 5.17 -12.75 6.64
CA ILE A 59 5.91 -13.85 7.26
C ILE A 59 4.94 -14.97 7.64
N ALA A 60 3.90 -14.63 8.42
CA ALA A 60 2.91 -15.58 8.87
C ALA A 60 1.52 -14.94 9.01
N ASN A 61 0.49 -15.72 8.67
CA ASN A 61 -0.88 -15.44 9.05
C ASN A 61 -1.18 -16.25 10.31
N ILE A 62 -1.16 -15.60 11.47
CA ILE A 62 -1.38 -16.24 12.75
C ILE A 62 -2.87 -16.48 12.91
N GLN A 63 -3.26 -17.75 13.04
CA GLN A 63 -4.63 -18.18 13.20
C GLN A 63 -4.81 -18.88 14.55
N SER A 64 -6.04 -18.87 15.06
CA SER A 64 -6.36 -19.61 16.27
C SER A 64 -6.11 -21.12 16.04
N ALA A 65 -5.32 -21.72 16.91
CA ALA A 65 -4.97 -23.14 16.84
C ALA A 65 -6.00 -24.05 17.57
N SER A 66 -6.96 -23.48 18.26
CA SER A 66 -7.93 -24.24 19.06
C SER A 66 -9.19 -23.41 19.33
N ASN A 67 -10.31 -24.12 19.57
CA ASN A 67 -11.56 -23.54 20.09
C ASN A 67 -11.52 -23.26 21.60
N GLN A 68 -10.39 -23.52 22.23
CA GLN A 68 -10.22 -23.35 23.66
C GLN A 68 -9.98 -21.91 24.06
N ARG A 69 -10.13 -21.62 25.32
CA ARG A 69 -9.82 -20.30 25.88
C ARG A 69 -8.31 -20.04 25.81
N MET A 70 -7.92 -18.87 25.36
CA MET A 70 -6.55 -18.39 25.48
C MET A 70 -6.22 -18.09 26.93
N ALA A 71 -5.33 -18.88 27.53
CA ALA A 71 -4.85 -18.69 28.90
C ALA A 71 -3.90 -17.50 28.98
N VAL A 72 -3.06 -17.36 27.96
CA VAL A 72 -2.11 -16.24 27.82
C VAL A 72 -2.19 -15.69 26.39
N ASN A 73 -2.25 -14.38 26.27
CA ASN A 73 -2.18 -13.67 24.99
C ASN A 73 -1.20 -12.51 25.13
N HIS A 74 -0.06 -12.60 24.45
CA HIS A 74 1.00 -11.57 24.41
C HIS A 74 0.99 -10.77 23.11
N MET A 75 -0.02 -10.97 22.25
CA MET A 75 -0.15 -10.23 21.01
C MET A 75 -0.65 -8.82 21.31
N GLU A 76 0.12 -7.83 20.86
CA GLU A 76 -0.22 -6.43 20.93
C GLU A 76 0.00 -5.82 19.54
N GLU A 77 -0.82 -4.82 19.20
CA GLU A 77 -0.69 -4.10 17.91
C GLU A 77 0.67 -3.40 17.82
N ASN A 78 1.34 -3.56 16.66
CA ASN A 78 2.66 -3.01 16.39
C ASN A 78 3.79 -3.50 17.30
N LYS A 79 3.59 -4.58 18.05
CA LYS A 79 4.63 -5.18 18.87
C LYS A 79 5.71 -5.82 18.00
N ARG A 80 6.97 -5.52 18.28
CA ARG A 80 8.11 -6.25 17.74
C ARG A 80 8.26 -7.56 18.49
N VAL A 81 8.34 -8.66 17.77
CA VAL A 81 8.52 -10.00 18.32
C VAL A 81 9.77 -10.65 17.74
N GLN A 82 10.38 -11.53 18.52
CA GLN A 82 11.53 -12.32 18.11
C GLN A 82 11.11 -13.73 17.75
N ARG A 83 11.88 -14.39 16.89
CA ARG A 83 11.66 -15.79 16.53
C ARG A 83 11.60 -16.67 17.76
N GLY A 84 10.54 -17.49 17.87
CA GLY A 84 10.30 -18.37 19.01
C GLY A 84 9.59 -17.72 20.19
N GLU A 85 9.35 -16.39 20.17
CA GLU A 85 8.60 -15.70 21.22
C GLU A 85 7.18 -16.26 21.33
N LEU A 86 6.71 -16.48 22.57
CA LEU A 86 5.36 -16.95 22.86
C LEU A 86 4.35 -15.86 22.52
N LEU A 87 3.40 -16.16 21.66
CA LEU A 87 2.33 -15.23 21.27
C LEU A 87 1.02 -15.58 21.97
N VAL A 88 0.61 -16.84 21.90
CA VAL A 88 -0.63 -17.32 22.50
C VAL A 88 -0.39 -18.68 23.16
N GLN A 89 -1.01 -18.89 24.33
CA GLN A 89 -1.11 -20.18 24.97
C GLN A 89 -2.56 -20.48 25.28
N TYR A 90 -3.06 -21.64 24.86
CA TYR A 90 -4.41 -22.11 25.14
C TYR A 90 -4.46 -22.89 26.47
N GLN A 91 -5.61 -22.86 27.08
CA GLN A 91 -5.87 -23.63 28.29
C GLN A 91 -5.91 -25.12 27.96
N LYS A 92 -5.18 -25.96 28.73
CA LYS A 92 -5.22 -27.42 28.54
C LYS A 92 -6.55 -27.98 29.06
N ILE A 93 -7.12 -28.94 28.33
CA ILE A 93 -8.31 -29.67 28.78
C ILE A 93 -7.94 -30.46 30.04
N GLY A 94 -8.50 -30.08 31.18
CA GLY A 94 -8.23 -30.72 32.48
C GLY A 94 -7.73 -29.77 33.57
N ASP A 95 -7.46 -28.52 33.25
CA ASP A 95 -6.94 -27.52 34.19
C ASP A 95 -8.04 -26.52 34.59
N GLU A 96 -9.21 -27.03 35.03
CA GLU A 96 -10.37 -26.19 35.40
C GLU A 96 -10.12 -25.28 36.62
N ASN A 97 -8.96 -25.39 37.28
CA ASN A 97 -8.69 -24.75 38.59
C ASN A 97 -7.61 -23.64 38.55
N GLN A 98 -7.09 -23.22 37.41
CA GLN A 98 -6.22 -22.06 37.40
C GLN A 98 -6.99 -20.77 37.04
N PRO A 99 -7.09 -19.80 37.98
CA PRO A 99 -7.67 -18.50 37.66
C PRO A 99 -6.81 -17.84 36.59
N ALA A 100 -7.44 -17.41 35.49
CA ALA A 100 -6.77 -16.62 34.45
C ALA A 100 -6.06 -15.43 35.10
N VAL A 101 -4.73 -15.36 34.98
CA VAL A 101 -3.97 -14.21 35.44
C VAL A 101 -4.27 -13.07 34.47
N TYR A 102 -5.28 -12.30 34.76
CA TYR A 102 -5.56 -11.03 34.13
C TYR A 102 -4.58 -9.99 34.66
N ASN A 103 -3.62 -9.53 33.89
CA ASN A 103 -3.01 -8.23 34.08
C ASN A 103 -3.99 -7.15 33.56
N SER A 104 -5.12 -7.00 34.26
CA SER A 104 -6.03 -5.89 34.01
C SER A 104 -5.80 -4.79 35.03
N GLN A 105 -4.97 -3.83 34.72
CA GLN A 105 -5.12 -2.47 35.23
C GLN A 105 -6.32 -1.81 34.48
N PHE A 106 -7.52 -2.29 34.77
CA PHE A 106 -8.75 -1.59 34.44
C PHE A 106 -9.69 -1.73 35.65
N GLU A 107 -9.73 -0.68 36.46
CA GLU A 107 -10.77 -0.52 37.49
C GLU A 107 -12.13 -0.35 36.80
N MET A 108 -13.04 -1.31 37.01
CA MET A 108 -14.43 -1.15 36.59
C MET A 108 -15.13 -0.11 37.48
N PRO A 109 -15.92 0.78 36.91
CA PRO A 109 -16.80 1.67 37.68
C PRO A 109 -17.84 0.85 38.44
N GLN A 110 -18.05 1.20 39.71
CA GLN A 110 -18.86 0.45 40.69
C GLN A 110 -20.39 0.50 40.53
N ASP A 111 -20.93 0.95 39.39
CA ASP A 111 -22.37 1.24 39.28
C ASP A 111 -23.27 0.09 38.78
N TYR A 112 -22.77 -1.14 38.61
CA TYR A 112 -23.60 -2.25 38.13
C TYR A 112 -23.95 -3.31 39.19
N LYS A 113 -23.68 -3.10 40.50
CA LYS A 113 -23.96 -4.07 41.55
C LYS A 113 -25.38 -4.02 42.16
N SER A 114 -26.29 -3.20 41.67
CA SER A 114 -27.61 -3.03 42.35
C SER A 114 -28.85 -3.49 41.58
N LYS A 115 -28.71 -4.26 40.47
CA LYS A 115 -29.90 -4.72 39.72
C LYS A 115 -30.04 -6.23 39.49
N ALA A 116 -29.30 -7.07 40.19
CA ALA A 116 -29.36 -8.52 39.99
C ALA A 116 -29.93 -9.30 41.22
N SER A 117 -30.78 -8.66 42.06
CA SER A 117 -31.49 -9.36 43.14
C SER A 117 -32.99 -9.18 42.95
N GLY A 118 -33.59 -10.00 42.09
CA GLY A 118 -35.04 -10.03 42.03
C GLY A 118 -35.61 -10.62 40.75
N LEU A 119 -35.42 -11.91 40.50
CA LEU A 119 -36.38 -12.70 39.71
C LEU A 119 -36.26 -14.16 40.08
N LYS A 120 -37.31 -14.62 40.75
CA LYS A 120 -37.53 -16.02 41.14
C LYS A 120 -37.97 -16.86 39.96
N ASN A 121 -37.47 -18.10 39.94
CA ASN A 121 -38.00 -19.35 39.40
C ASN A 121 -39.23 -19.28 38.50
N GLY A 122 -39.06 -19.79 37.28
CA GLY A 122 -40.13 -20.19 36.39
C GLY A 122 -39.59 -21.15 35.34
N GLU A 123 -39.92 -22.43 35.49
CA GLU A 123 -39.66 -23.53 34.55
C GLU A 123 -40.14 -23.19 33.12
N VAL A 124 -39.29 -23.35 32.13
CA VAL A 124 -39.72 -23.76 30.81
C VAL A 124 -38.71 -24.75 30.22
N GLN A 125 -39.02 -26.00 30.36
CA GLN A 125 -38.42 -27.09 29.60
C GLN A 125 -38.91 -26.95 28.13
N GLN A 126 -38.06 -26.54 27.25
CA GLN A 126 -38.31 -26.69 25.80
C GLN A 126 -37.31 -27.67 25.21
N LYS A 127 -37.84 -28.88 25.00
CA LYS A 127 -37.26 -30.07 24.40
C LYS A 127 -36.90 -29.77 22.94
N ILE A 128 -35.63 -29.52 22.62
CA ILE A 128 -35.18 -29.47 21.25
C ILE A 128 -34.59 -30.83 20.90
N SER A 129 -35.33 -31.58 20.10
CA SER A 129 -34.89 -32.84 19.48
C SER A 129 -33.93 -32.50 18.31
N ILE A 130 -32.65 -32.74 18.52
CA ILE A 130 -31.66 -32.63 17.43
C ILE A 130 -31.62 -33.98 16.72
N THR A 131 -32.20 -34.02 15.54
CA THR A 131 -32.10 -35.15 14.60
C THR A 131 -30.67 -35.21 14.07
N SER A 132 -29.97 -36.28 14.44
CA SER A 132 -28.64 -36.62 13.92
C SER A 132 -28.75 -37.02 12.46
N GLN A 133 -28.40 -36.12 11.53
CA GLN A 133 -28.08 -36.51 10.18
C GLN A 133 -26.57 -36.63 9.99
N LYS A 134 -26.15 -37.83 9.68
CA LYS A 134 -24.82 -38.28 9.36
C LYS A 134 -24.32 -37.60 8.09
N PRO A 135 -23.21 -36.86 8.06
CA PRO A 135 -22.72 -36.27 6.81
C PRO A 135 -22.10 -37.35 5.94
N GLN A 136 -22.57 -37.41 4.69
CA GLN A 136 -21.98 -38.18 3.61
C GLN A 136 -20.56 -37.69 3.32
N LYS A 137 -19.67 -38.66 3.22
CA LYS A 137 -18.26 -38.53 2.83
C LYS A 137 -18.17 -38.04 1.39
N GLN A 138 -17.91 -36.75 1.22
CA GLN A 138 -17.56 -36.19 -0.10
C GLN A 138 -16.03 -36.14 -0.18
N GLU A 139 -15.49 -37.01 -1.00
CA GLU A 139 -14.09 -37.07 -1.39
C GLU A 139 -13.75 -35.80 -2.18
N ILE A 140 -13.08 -34.85 -1.51
CA ILE A 140 -12.49 -33.69 -2.19
C ILE A 140 -11.06 -34.07 -2.58
N LEU A 141 -10.78 -34.02 -3.89
CA LEU A 141 -9.45 -34.18 -4.45
C LEU A 141 -8.45 -33.26 -3.71
N GLU A 142 -7.52 -33.88 -3.03
CA GLU A 142 -6.37 -33.21 -2.42
C GLU A 142 -5.44 -32.68 -3.53
N GLY A 143 -5.57 -31.38 -3.80
CA GLY A 143 -4.52 -30.62 -4.47
C GLY A 143 -3.33 -30.50 -3.52
N LYS A 144 -2.26 -31.29 -3.79
CA LYS A 144 -0.97 -31.17 -3.12
C LYS A 144 -0.37 -29.78 -3.43
N LEU A 145 -0.60 -28.80 -2.56
CA LEU A 145 0.22 -27.58 -2.54
C LEU A 145 0.35 -27.10 -1.09
N GLY A 146 1.57 -27.15 -0.56
CA GLY A 146 1.98 -26.31 0.55
C GLY A 146 1.77 -26.78 1.98
N LYS A 147 1.90 -28.06 2.29
CA LYS A 147 1.78 -28.58 3.68
C LYS A 147 3.09 -28.65 4.47
N ASN A 148 4.14 -27.90 4.14
CA ASN A 148 5.45 -28.14 4.78
C ASN A 148 6.06 -27.02 5.63
N SER A 149 5.37 -25.89 5.83
CA SER A 149 5.94 -24.80 6.66
C SER A 149 5.20 -24.53 7.98
N GLN A 150 3.95 -24.93 8.12
CA GLN A 150 3.13 -24.59 9.30
C GLN A 150 3.25 -25.58 10.48
N SER A 151 3.86 -26.77 10.30
CA SER A 151 3.77 -27.85 11.30
C SER A 151 4.89 -27.90 12.35
N ARG A 152 5.87 -26.99 12.30
CA ARG A 152 7.04 -27.06 13.20
C ARG A 152 6.95 -26.23 14.48
N PHE A 153 5.96 -25.34 14.61
CA PHE A 153 5.84 -24.43 15.74
C PHE A 153 4.55 -24.60 16.56
N LEU A 154 3.75 -25.60 16.25
CA LEU A 154 2.57 -25.97 17.02
C LEU A 154 2.96 -27.07 18.04
N GLU A 155 3.56 -26.67 19.16
CA GLU A 155 3.39 -27.45 20.38
C GLU A 155 1.90 -27.41 20.72
N GLU A 156 1.29 -28.55 21.14
CA GLU A 156 -0.15 -28.61 21.47
C GLU A 156 -0.56 -27.42 22.36
N GLY A 157 -1.36 -26.52 21.79
CA GLY A 157 -1.92 -25.37 22.53
C GLY A 157 -1.01 -24.15 22.67
N VAL A 158 0.05 -24.01 21.87
CA VAL A 158 0.96 -22.84 21.92
C VAL A 158 1.21 -22.29 20.53
N ILE A 159 1.12 -20.97 20.35
CA ILE A 159 1.52 -20.28 19.13
C ILE A 159 2.75 -19.43 19.42
N ARG A 160 3.80 -19.58 18.60
CA ARG A 160 5.05 -18.82 18.69
C ARG A 160 5.33 -18.09 17.37
N ALA A 161 6.10 -17.00 17.45
CA ALA A 161 6.56 -16.28 16.28
C ALA A 161 7.54 -17.13 15.45
N GLU A 162 7.31 -17.23 14.15
CA GLU A 162 8.14 -18.02 13.22
C GLU A 162 9.47 -17.32 12.89
N GLU A 163 9.44 -15.99 12.80
CA GLU A 163 10.59 -15.12 12.51
C GLU A 163 10.48 -13.84 13.35
N ASP A 164 11.55 -13.04 13.34
CA ASP A 164 11.53 -11.68 13.88
C ASP A 164 10.62 -10.81 13.02
N GLY A 165 9.74 -10.02 13.66
CA GLY A 165 8.80 -9.21 12.91
C GLY A 165 7.97 -8.25 13.75
N ILE A 166 6.98 -7.64 13.10
CA ILE A 166 5.98 -6.77 13.72
C ILE A 166 4.61 -7.42 13.58
N LEU A 167 3.89 -7.51 14.69
CA LEU A 167 2.52 -7.99 14.72
C LEU A 167 1.54 -6.90 14.28
N HIS A 168 0.58 -7.30 13.46
CA HIS A 168 -0.59 -6.52 13.11
C HIS A 168 -1.84 -7.34 13.42
N LEU A 169 -2.61 -6.90 14.40
CA LEU A 169 -3.77 -7.63 14.92
C LEU A 169 -4.97 -7.54 13.99
N ASN A 170 -5.79 -8.58 13.96
CA ASN A 170 -7.09 -8.51 13.35
C ASN A 170 -8.07 -7.80 14.31
N THR A 171 -8.41 -6.55 14.00
CA THR A 171 -9.27 -5.69 14.82
C THR A 171 -10.72 -6.21 14.94
N GLU A 172 -11.15 -7.08 14.01
CA GLU A 172 -12.52 -7.65 14.03
C GLU A 172 -12.76 -8.61 15.19
N ILE A 173 -11.69 -9.22 15.75
CA ILE A 173 -11.83 -10.22 16.81
C ILE A 173 -11.95 -9.57 18.20
N GLY A 174 -11.55 -8.31 18.32
CA GLY A 174 -11.52 -7.62 19.61
C GLY A 174 -10.63 -8.32 20.64
N GLN A 175 -10.96 -8.16 21.93
CA GLN A 175 -10.24 -8.79 23.05
C GLN A 175 -10.88 -10.13 23.49
N SER A 176 -11.50 -10.87 22.57
CA SER A 176 -12.14 -12.13 22.90
C SER A 176 -11.10 -13.17 23.34
N SER A 177 -11.31 -13.76 24.52
CA SER A 177 -10.45 -14.82 25.04
C SER A 177 -10.77 -16.20 24.43
N VAL A 178 -11.88 -16.33 23.71
CA VAL A 178 -12.29 -17.56 23.02
C VAL A 178 -12.56 -17.21 21.58
N VAL A 179 -11.82 -17.85 20.69
CA VAL A 179 -11.92 -17.63 19.24
C VAL A 179 -11.94 -19.00 18.56
N ALA A 180 -12.77 -19.15 17.55
CA ALA A 180 -12.87 -20.41 16.81
C ALA A 180 -11.54 -20.76 16.13
N GLU A 181 -11.23 -22.06 16.09
CA GLU A 181 -10.06 -22.58 15.40
C GLU A 181 -10.06 -22.13 13.93
N GLY A 182 -8.89 -21.74 13.40
CA GLY A 182 -8.72 -21.23 12.04
C GLY A 182 -9.06 -19.74 11.88
N THR A 183 -9.61 -19.07 12.89
CA THR A 183 -9.87 -17.63 12.80
C THR A 183 -8.55 -16.85 12.77
N PRO A 184 -8.35 -15.90 11.81
CA PRO A 184 -7.13 -15.12 11.72
C PRO A 184 -7.03 -14.14 12.89
N LEU A 185 -6.00 -14.29 13.73
CA LEU A 185 -5.74 -13.47 14.92
C LEU A 185 -4.87 -12.26 14.59
N ALA A 186 -3.78 -12.47 13.85
CA ALA A 186 -2.80 -11.44 13.51
C ALA A 186 -2.05 -11.81 12.24
N LYS A 187 -1.38 -10.82 11.66
CA LYS A 187 -0.36 -11.00 10.62
C LYS A 187 1.00 -10.61 11.18
N LEU A 188 2.01 -11.39 10.84
CA LEU A 188 3.40 -11.07 11.15
C LEU A 188 4.07 -10.52 9.90
N TYR A 189 4.55 -9.29 9.98
CA TYR A 189 5.28 -8.61 8.91
C TYR A 189 6.76 -8.51 9.23
N PRO A 190 7.65 -8.50 8.21
CA PRO A 190 9.07 -8.33 8.43
C PRO A 190 9.39 -6.94 9.01
N LEU A 191 10.49 -6.85 9.72
CA LEU A 191 11.05 -5.57 10.16
C LEU A 191 11.65 -4.86 8.95
N LEU A 192 11.24 -3.63 8.69
CA LEU A 192 11.66 -2.85 7.51
C LEU A 192 13.17 -2.60 7.50
N ASP A 193 13.76 -2.36 8.68
CA ASP A 193 15.18 -2.15 8.90
C ASP A 193 16.04 -3.39 8.68
N ARG A 194 15.47 -4.59 8.79
CA ARG A 194 16.18 -5.86 8.58
C ARG A 194 15.90 -6.49 7.21
N GLU A 195 14.68 -6.40 6.72
CA GLU A 195 14.31 -6.93 5.40
C GLU A 195 14.99 -6.15 4.28
N GLY A 196 15.19 -4.84 4.46
CA GLY A 196 15.80 -3.96 3.47
C GLY A 196 15.00 -3.84 2.17
N LYS A 197 13.75 -4.32 2.15
CA LYS A 197 12.85 -4.31 0.99
C LYS A 197 11.43 -3.97 1.39
N THR A 198 10.75 -3.24 0.52
CA THR A 198 9.34 -2.91 0.66
C THR A 198 8.66 -2.91 -0.69
N LYS A 199 7.35 -2.92 -0.68
CA LYS A 199 6.50 -2.85 -1.86
C LYS A 199 5.75 -1.52 -1.86
N LEU A 200 5.71 -0.89 -3.01
CA LEU A 200 4.89 0.29 -3.27
C LEU A 200 3.67 -0.15 -4.05
N THR A 201 2.49 0.07 -3.52
CA THR A 201 1.21 -0.28 -4.14
C THR A 201 0.46 0.98 -4.53
N ALA A 202 0.00 1.06 -5.77
CA ALA A 202 -0.83 2.15 -6.26
C ALA A 202 -1.99 1.62 -7.09
N TYR A 203 -3.05 2.44 -7.21
CA TYR A 203 -4.24 2.12 -7.98
C TYR A 203 -4.41 3.15 -9.09
N LEU A 204 -4.53 2.67 -10.32
CA LEU A 204 -4.63 3.48 -11.52
C LEU A 204 -5.95 3.25 -12.23
N SER A 205 -6.51 4.32 -12.80
CA SER A 205 -7.74 4.22 -13.60
C SER A 205 -7.50 3.41 -14.88
N SER A 206 -8.61 2.90 -15.47
CA SER A 206 -8.55 2.19 -16.76
C SER A 206 -7.92 3.02 -17.89
N LYS A 207 -8.03 4.34 -17.81
CA LYS A 207 -7.43 5.25 -18.80
C LYS A 207 -5.91 5.31 -18.64
N ASP A 208 -5.44 5.36 -17.39
CA ASP A 208 -4.04 5.61 -17.06
C ASP A 208 -3.18 4.34 -17.20
N ILE A 209 -3.78 3.17 -16.96
CA ILE A 209 -3.05 1.89 -17.02
C ILE A 209 -2.61 1.50 -18.43
N MET A 210 -3.30 1.96 -19.48
CA MET A 210 -3.05 1.56 -20.87
C MET A 210 -1.67 1.93 -21.39
N GLY A 211 -1.01 2.93 -20.80
CA GLY A 211 0.33 3.37 -21.18
C GLY A 211 1.48 2.80 -20.34
N ILE A 212 1.16 1.93 -19.37
CA ILE A 212 2.12 1.48 -18.36
C ILE A 212 2.53 0.02 -18.61
N GLN A 213 3.82 -0.25 -18.40
CA GLN A 213 4.41 -1.57 -18.59
C GLN A 213 5.23 -1.99 -17.37
N ILE A 214 5.35 -3.32 -17.20
CA ILE A 214 6.30 -3.88 -16.23
C ILE A 214 7.72 -3.43 -16.62
N GLY A 215 8.46 -2.93 -15.65
CA GLY A 215 9.81 -2.37 -15.85
C GLY A 215 9.85 -0.85 -15.96
N ASP A 216 8.72 -0.17 -16.10
CA ASP A 216 8.68 1.29 -16.12
C ASP A 216 9.25 1.86 -14.81
N PRO A 217 10.12 2.87 -14.89
CA PRO A 217 10.71 3.46 -13.71
C PRO A 217 9.69 4.28 -12.93
N VAL A 218 9.72 4.10 -11.62
CA VAL A 218 8.86 4.82 -10.68
C VAL A 218 9.66 5.55 -9.63
N ARG A 219 9.13 6.67 -9.16
CA ARG A 219 9.69 7.46 -8.08
C ARG A 219 8.61 7.75 -7.07
N PHE A 220 8.80 7.23 -5.86
CA PHE A 220 7.89 7.46 -4.74
C PHE A 220 8.46 8.54 -3.82
N THR A 221 7.61 9.45 -3.38
CA THR A 221 7.96 10.51 -2.43
C THR A 221 6.89 10.55 -1.34
N THR A 222 7.30 10.49 -0.09
CA THR A 222 6.37 10.61 1.05
C THR A 222 5.69 11.98 1.08
N SER A 223 4.43 12.02 1.54
CA SER A 223 3.63 13.26 1.59
C SER A 223 3.96 14.14 2.80
N ASN A 224 5.17 14.08 3.35
CA ASN A 224 5.51 14.87 4.52
C ASN A 224 6.03 16.25 4.11
N ASP A 225 5.42 17.31 4.62
CA ASP A 225 5.81 18.72 4.39
C ASP A 225 7.06 19.12 5.19
N ASN A 226 7.51 18.30 6.11
CA ASN A 226 8.71 18.50 6.90
C ASN A 226 9.94 17.93 6.16
N ASN A 227 11.11 18.44 6.49
CA ASN A 227 12.42 18.19 5.86
C ASN A 227 12.86 16.70 5.77
N ASN A 228 12.03 15.76 6.19
CA ASN A 228 12.28 14.30 6.20
C ASN A 228 11.52 13.58 5.09
N GLN A 229 11.54 14.11 3.88
CA GLN A 229 10.99 13.41 2.72
C GLN A 229 11.87 12.20 2.38
N VAL A 230 11.25 11.01 2.29
CA VAL A 230 11.90 9.82 1.76
C VAL A 230 11.58 9.71 0.28
N LEU A 231 12.63 9.52 -0.52
CA LEU A 231 12.55 9.32 -1.95
C LEU A 231 13.00 7.90 -2.28
N LEU A 232 12.06 7.08 -2.76
CA LEU A 232 12.36 5.73 -3.22
C LEU A 232 12.28 5.67 -4.74
N VAL A 233 13.28 5.05 -5.37
CA VAL A 233 13.34 4.83 -6.82
C VAL A 233 13.27 3.34 -7.08
N SER A 234 12.38 2.95 -7.98
CA SER A 234 12.14 1.55 -8.31
C SER A 234 11.63 1.38 -9.73
N LYS A 235 11.18 0.17 -10.06
CA LYS A 235 10.51 -0.17 -11.31
C LYS A 235 9.23 -0.94 -11.00
N ILE A 236 8.24 -0.83 -11.88
CA ILE A 236 7.02 -1.62 -11.79
C ILE A 236 7.37 -3.10 -11.93
N THR A 237 6.98 -3.90 -10.96
CA THR A 237 7.21 -5.35 -10.90
C THR A 237 5.95 -6.15 -11.19
N GLY A 238 4.77 -5.54 -10.96
CA GLY A 238 3.49 -6.21 -11.18
C GLY A 238 2.40 -5.23 -11.59
N ILE A 239 1.49 -5.72 -12.43
CA ILE A 239 0.27 -5.02 -12.84
C ILE A 239 -0.86 -6.05 -12.79
N ASP A 240 -1.91 -5.77 -12.01
CA ASP A 240 -3.07 -6.64 -11.94
C ASP A 240 -3.81 -6.67 -13.28
N THR A 241 -4.20 -7.87 -13.70
CA THR A 241 -5.02 -8.08 -14.91
C THR A 241 -6.51 -7.86 -14.65
N ILE A 242 -6.93 -7.89 -13.40
CA ILE A 242 -8.33 -7.74 -12.99
C ILE A 242 -8.48 -6.42 -12.25
N ALA A 243 -9.42 -5.60 -12.71
CA ALA A 243 -9.72 -4.32 -12.07
C ALA A 243 -10.49 -4.53 -10.76
N THR A 244 -10.16 -3.76 -9.75
CA THR A 244 -10.99 -3.55 -8.57
C THR A 244 -12.06 -2.51 -8.88
N ARG A 245 -13.33 -2.89 -8.75
CA ARG A 245 -14.45 -1.97 -8.97
C ARG A 245 -14.72 -1.18 -7.69
N THR A 246 -14.79 0.14 -7.83
CA THR A 246 -15.15 1.09 -6.77
C THR A 246 -16.26 2.01 -7.23
N ASP A 247 -16.84 2.81 -6.34
CA ASP A 247 -17.83 3.83 -6.68
C ASP A 247 -17.28 4.90 -7.65
N GLN A 248 -15.96 5.07 -7.69
CA GLN A 248 -15.27 6.02 -8.57
C GLN A 248 -14.85 5.42 -9.91
N GLY A 249 -15.10 4.13 -10.14
CA GLY A 249 -14.74 3.44 -11.38
C GLY A 249 -13.90 2.19 -11.18
N ASN A 250 -13.32 1.72 -12.28
CA ASN A 250 -12.45 0.55 -12.28
C ASN A 250 -10.99 0.98 -12.12
N PHE A 251 -10.32 0.38 -11.14
CA PHE A 251 -8.91 0.64 -10.83
C PHE A 251 -8.09 -0.64 -10.93
N PHE A 252 -6.92 -0.53 -11.48
CA PHE A 252 -5.93 -1.61 -11.56
C PHE A 252 -4.84 -1.35 -10.54
N LYS A 253 -4.51 -2.36 -9.76
CA LYS A 253 -3.39 -2.30 -8.83
C LYS A 253 -2.09 -2.48 -9.59
N ILE A 254 -1.11 -1.64 -9.28
CA ILE A 254 0.28 -1.79 -9.69
C ILE A 254 1.17 -1.94 -8.48
N GLU A 255 2.23 -2.71 -8.63
CA GLU A 255 3.20 -2.98 -7.58
C GLU A 255 4.61 -2.64 -8.08
N ALA A 256 5.41 -2.07 -7.20
CA ALA A 256 6.83 -1.84 -7.44
C ALA A 256 7.63 -2.22 -6.20
N GLU A 257 8.56 -3.16 -6.32
CA GLU A 257 9.45 -3.51 -5.22
C GLU A 257 10.64 -2.55 -5.19
N THR A 258 11.02 -2.13 -4.00
CA THR A 258 12.15 -1.24 -3.79
C THR A 258 13.00 -1.70 -2.61
N SER A 259 14.30 -1.48 -2.73
CA SER A 259 15.21 -1.62 -1.60
C SER A 259 15.16 -0.36 -0.74
N VAL A 260 15.29 -0.54 0.55
CA VAL A 260 15.23 0.51 1.57
C VAL A 260 16.51 0.46 2.38
N THR A 261 17.18 1.58 2.52
CA THR A 261 18.36 1.70 3.41
C THR A 261 17.93 1.80 4.88
N GLU A 262 18.85 1.57 5.81
CA GLU A 262 18.57 1.71 7.25
C GLU A 262 18.10 3.14 7.62
N GLU A 263 18.66 4.17 6.99
CA GLU A 263 18.26 5.56 7.21
C GLU A 263 16.84 5.83 6.73
N GLU A 264 16.49 5.33 5.56
CA GLU A 264 15.13 5.43 5.00
C GLU A 264 14.12 4.65 5.85
N ALA A 265 14.49 3.45 6.34
CA ALA A 265 13.64 2.61 7.18
C ALA A 265 13.23 3.29 8.50
N GLN A 266 14.06 4.18 9.05
CA GLN A 266 13.73 4.95 10.26
C GLN A 266 12.54 5.89 10.04
N ASN A 267 12.42 6.44 8.82
CA ASN A 267 11.39 7.41 8.44
C ASN A 267 10.21 6.78 7.70
N LEU A 268 10.30 5.50 7.34
CA LEU A 268 9.22 4.74 6.69
C LEU A 268 8.42 3.93 7.70
N ARG A 269 7.12 3.75 7.37
CA ARG A 269 6.21 2.85 8.08
C ARG A 269 5.34 2.16 7.04
N TYR A 270 4.95 0.92 7.29
CA TYR A 270 3.91 0.27 6.50
C TYR A 270 2.59 1.03 6.63
N GLY A 271 1.87 1.17 5.52
CA GLY A 271 0.68 2.00 5.45
C GLY A 271 0.95 3.49 5.16
N LEU A 272 2.22 3.93 5.10
CA LEU A 272 2.53 5.32 4.78
C LEU A 272 2.15 5.63 3.34
N GLU A 273 1.39 6.70 3.16
CA GLU A 273 0.99 7.19 1.85
C GLU A 273 1.99 8.20 1.28
N GLY A 274 2.08 8.21 -0.03
CA GLY A 274 2.93 9.16 -0.75
C GLY A 274 2.49 9.32 -2.20
N ARG A 275 3.26 10.11 -2.93
CA ARG A 275 3.07 10.33 -4.36
C ARG A 275 4.00 9.40 -5.15
N LEU A 276 3.43 8.56 -5.98
CA LEU A 276 4.14 7.74 -6.95
C LEU A 276 4.10 8.44 -8.32
N ARG A 277 5.28 8.71 -8.86
CA ARG A 277 5.43 9.22 -10.22
C ARG A 277 5.98 8.09 -11.10
N ILE A 278 5.23 7.74 -12.12
CA ILE A 278 5.54 6.69 -13.09
C ILE A 278 6.02 7.36 -14.36
N MET A 279 7.18 6.99 -14.87
CA MET A 279 7.72 7.52 -16.11
C MET A 279 7.31 6.60 -17.26
N ILE A 280 6.35 7.07 -18.09
CA ILE A 280 5.76 6.25 -19.18
C ILE A 280 6.61 6.34 -20.45
N GLY A 281 7.37 7.41 -20.63
CA GLY A 281 8.19 7.59 -21.83
C GLY A 281 8.71 9.00 -21.99
N LYS A 282 9.33 9.22 -23.14
CA LYS A 282 9.86 10.53 -23.56
C LYS A 282 9.26 10.89 -24.90
N LYS A 283 8.83 12.12 -25.04
CA LYS A 283 8.41 12.71 -26.33
C LYS A 283 9.16 14.02 -26.53
N SER A 284 9.48 14.36 -27.79
CA SER A 284 9.99 15.71 -28.06
C SER A 284 8.94 16.75 -27.68
N TYR A 285 9.39 17.95 -27.28
CA TYR A 285 8.48 19.04 -26.96
C TYR A 285 7.55 19.36 -28.14
N PHE A 286 8.06 19.32 -29.35
CA PHE A 286 7.27 19.53 -30.56
C PHE A 286 6.11 18.55 -30.67
N ARG A 287 6.41 17.24 -30.51
CA ARG A 287 5.39 16.17 -30.58
C ARG A 287 4.38 16.26 -29.46
N TYR A 288 4.84 16.60 -28.25
CA TYR A 288 3.97 16.77 -27.10
C TYR A 288 2.91 17.87 -27.33
N TYR A 289 3.33 19.06 -27.76
CA TYR A 289 2.42 20.18 -28.04
C TYR A 289 1.57 19.97 -29.28
N LEU A 290 2.10 19.26 -30.28
CA LEU A 290 1.31 18.89 -31.46
C LEU A 290 0.16 17.93 -31.07
N ASP A 291 0.45 16.89 -30.28
CA ASP A 291 -0.55 15.95 -29.79
C ASP A 291 -1.61 16.67 -28.92
N GLU A 292 -1.19 17.59 -28.04
CA GLU A 292 -2.09 18.39 -27.22
C GLU A 292 -2.99 19.31 -28.05
N PHE A 293 -2.46 19.88 -29.13
CA PHE A 293 -3.23 20.71 -30.02
C PHE A 293 -4.23 19.94 -30.88
N LEU A 294 -3.85 18.75 -31.37
CA LEU A 294 -4.71 17.90 -32.20
C LEU A 294 -5.78 17.12 -31.40
N ASN A 295 -5.51 16.81 -30.11
CA ASN A 295 -6.44 16.07 -29.23
C ASN A 295 -7.36 17.00 -28.41
N ARG A 296 -7.52 18.24 -28.81
CA ARG A 296 -8.30 19.24 -28.07
C ARG A 296 -9.80 19.27 -28.45
N ASP A 297 -10.26 18.24 -29.17
CA ASP A 297 -11.69 18.02 -29.51
C ASP A 297 -12.37 17.02 -28.58
#